data_cb0fae02fe683e49f4ffb2dbdfc09ef4
#
_entry.id   cb0fae02fe683e49f4ffb2dbdfc09ef4
#
_cell.length_a   1.000
_cell.length_b   1.000
_cell.length_c   1.000
_cell.angle_alpha   90.00
_cell.angle_beta   90.00
_cell.angle_gamma   90.00
#
_symmetry.space_group_name_H-M   'P 1'
#
loop_
_entity.id
_entity.type
_entity.pdbx_description
1 polymer ?
#
loop_
_entity_poly.entity_id
_entity_poly.type
_entity_poly.pdbx_seq_one_letter_code
_entity_poly.pdbx_strand_id
1 'polypeptide(L)'
;MDAGKFYAFLRFEEASLALRTVLRLGLIDQLGKQTVSHDELRETLGWTEQSARTMFALLQVMEILEHDAGHYRVTELAANCLGDGIPTSRKPYLAMGSGDDVDGLLQVLRGDFADDALPLYGEENAGETVMDHVDVAREIAFGLASRARNFAAPLAAAVAQVAPGAKTLADIGAGSPYVAHACLQALPQLQTVCLVDRANGMQFVHEMIDQQQLDTGQLDFHEGDFFAALPAAEIYVLSNTAHDWKPEEYTRIADNIRKVMDPNGLVCIHEPLLLTSWNSDAEWMRALWMACYALTLLRLTLGQGTCYTVDEHHAILAKSGFQPTATPLPTTDGCTALFYCLQN
;
A
#
# COMPACT_ATOMS: atom_id res chain seq x y z
N MET A 1 12.57 -10.56 21.63
CA MET A 1 11.61 -10.65 20.50
C MET A 1 12.12 -9.63 19.50
N ASP A 2 12.35 -10.03 18.25
CA ASP A 2 12.75 -9.04 17.25
C ASP A 2 11.55 -8.18 16.83
N ALA A 3 11.82 -7.03 16.23
CA ALA A 3 10.77 -6.09 15.83
C ALA A 3 9.78 -6.74 14.82
N GLY A 4 10.26 -7.62 13.93
CA GLY A 4 9.42 -8.31 12.95
C GLY A 4 8.34 -9.16 13.60
N LYS A 5 8.68 -9.93 14.65
CA LYS A 5 7.69 -10.72 15.41
C LYS A 5 6.67 -9.85 16.12
N PHE A 6 7.09 -8.70 16.64
CA PHE A 6 6.17 -7.76 17.26
C PHE A 6 5.17 -7.19 16.24
N TYR A 7 5.65 -6.78 15.07
CA TYR A 7 4.79 -6.28 13.99
C TYR A 7 3.83 -7.33 13.43
N ALA A 8 4.21 -8.61 13.41
CA ALA A 8 3.31 -9.69 12.99
C ALA A 8 2.03 -9.73 13.86
N PHE A 9 2.14 -9.52 15.17
CA PHE A 9 0.97 -9.50 16.07
C PHE A 9 -0.02 -8.39 15.71
N LEU A 10 0.45 -7.25 15.22
CA LEU A 10 -0.41 -6.14 14.80
C LEU A 10 -1.25 -6.47 13.55
N ARG A 11 -0.90 -7.54 12.81
CA ARG A 11 -1.58 -7.93 11.56
C ARG A 11 -2.45 -9.18 11.70
N PHE A 12 -2.40 -9.86 12.82
CA PHE A 12 -3.25 -11.04 13.02
C PHE A 12 -4.75 -10.70 13.09
N GLU A 13 -5.09 -9.46 13.39
CA GLU A 13 -6.48 -8.99 13.35
C GLU A 13 -7.06 -9.12 11.95
N GLU A 14 -6.40 -8.61 10.92
CA GLU A 14 -6.86 -8.68 9.53
C GLU A 14 -6.95 -10.12 9.03
N ALA A 15 -5.97 -10.96 9.35
CA ALA A 15 -6.02 -12.37 8.99
C ALA A 15 -7.20 -13.09 9.68
N SER A 16 -7.43 -12.81 10.97
CA SER A 16 -8.57 -13.34 11.71
C SER A 16 -9.91 -12.86 11.13
N LEU A 17 -9.99 -11.57 10.79
CA LEU A 17 -11.18 -10.97 10.20
C LEU A 17 -11.49 -11.58 8.82
N ALA A 18 -10.47 -11.70 7.94
CA ALA A 18 -10.62 -12.35 6.64
C ALA A 18 -11.10 -13.81 6.77
N LEU A 19 -10.52 -14.57 7.69
CA LEU A 19 -10.96 -15.94 7.96
C LEU A 19 -12.42 -16.00 8.40
N ARG A 20 -12.82 -15.20 9.38
CA ARG A 20 -14.21 -15.15 9.86
C ARG A 20 -15.18 -14.74 8.75
N THR A 21 -14.76 -13.83 7.88
CA THR A 21 -15.57 -13.38 6.73
C THR A 21 -15.84 -14.52 5.74
N VAL A 22 -14.82 -15.27 5.34
CA VAL A 22 -15.01 -16.39 4.40
C VAL A 22 -15.78 -17.57 5.01
N LEU A 23 -15.63 -17.79 6.32
CA LEU A 23 -16.43 -18.78 7.04
C LEU A 23 -17.91 -18.39 7.10
N ARG A 24 -18.21 -17.11 7.33
CA ARG A 24 -19.58 -16.57 7.34
C ARG A 24 -20.24 -16.62 5.95
N LEU A 25 -19.47 -16.39 4.90
CA LEU A 25 -19.94 -16.53 3.52
C LEU A 25 -20.13 -18.00 3.11
N GLY A 26 -19.61 -18.94 3.88
CA GLY A 26 -19.62 -20.36 3.51
C GLY A 26 -18.75 -20.67 2.29
N LEU A 27 -17.75 -19.86 1.99
CA LEU A 27 -16.91 -19.96 0.79
C LEU A 27 -16.32 -21.36 0.61
N ILE A 28 -15.80 -21.96 1.69
CA ILE A 28 -15.14 -23.26 1.66
C ILE A 28 -16.10 -24.35 1.20
N ASP A 29 -17.32 -24.34 1.72
CA ASP A 29 -18.34 -25.34 1.40
C ASP A 29 -18.98 -25.08 0.02
N GLN A 30 -19.16 -23.80 -0.37
CA GLN A 30 -19.71 -23.43 -1.68
C GLN A 30 -18.79 -23.85 -2.82
N LEU A 31 -17.48 -23.62 -2.68
CA LEU A 31 -16.51 -24.04 -3.69
C LEU A 31 -16.27 -25.56 -3.64
N GLY A 32 -16.25 -26.14 -2.44
CA GLY A 32 -15.98 -27.57 -2.30
C GLY A 32 -14.69 -27.98 -3.01
N LYS A 33 -14.82 -28.85 -4.04
CA LYS A 33 -13.69 -29.29 -4.88
C LYS A 33 -13.66 -28.60 -6.25
N GLN A 34 -14.48 -27.58 -6.46
CA GLN A 34 -14.54 -26.88 -7.73
C GLN A 34 -13.32 -25.98 -7.92
N THR A 35 -12.92 -25.85 -9.16
CA THR A 35 -11.92 -24.88 -9.62
C THR A 35 -12.66 -23.80 -10.39
N VAL A 36 -12.51 -22.54 -9.98
CA VAL A 36 -13.23 -21.39 -10.56
C VAL A 36 -12.26 -20.32 -11.00
N SER A 37 -12.60 -19.57 -12.05
CA SER A 37 -11.81 -18.43 -12.48
C SER A 37 -11.92 -17.28 -11.46
N HIS A 38 -11.00 -16.29 -11.59
CA HIS A 38 -11.03 -15.08 -10.79
C HIS A 38 -12.40 -14.37 -10.89
N ASP A 39 -12.88 -14.16 -12.12
CA ASP A 39 -14.12 -13.43 -12.36
C ASP A 39 -15.35 -14.17 -11.84
N GLU A 40 -15.43 -15.49 -12.06
CA GLU A 40 -16.53 -16.30 -11.52
C GLU A 40 -16.59 -16.25 -9.99
N LEU A 41 -15.43 -16.35 -9.32
CA LEU A 41 -15.37 -16.28 -7.86
C LEU A 41 -15.75 -14.91 -7.35
N ARG A 42 -15.23 -13.85 -7.99
CA ARG A 42 -15.52 -12.45 -7.67
C ARG A 42 -17.02 -12.15 -7.82
N GLU A 43 -17.63 -12.55 -8.93
CA GLU A 43 -19.04 -12.33 -9.21
C GLU A 43 -19.95 -13.12 -8.24
N THR A 44 -19.59 -14.38 -7.96
CA THR A 44 -20.31 -15.21 -6.98
C THR A 44 -20.33 -14.55 -5.58
N LEU A 45 -19.24 -13.89 -5.19
CA LEU A 45 -19.13 -13.22 -3.90
C LEU A 45 -19.70 -11.79 -3.91
N GLY A 46 -20.02 -11.24 -5.07
CA GLY A 46 -20.47 -9.87 -5.25
C GLY A 46 -19.41 -8.83 -4.84
N TRP A 47 -18.10 -9.15 -5.06
CA TRP A 47 -17.01 -8.28 -4.67
C TRP A 47 -16.57 -7.37 -5.81
N THR A 48 -16.05 -6.18 -5.44
CA THR A 48 -15.36 -5.32 -6.42
C THR A 48 -14.05 -5.99 -6.86
N GLU A 49 -13.51 -5.60 -8.02
CA GLU A 49 -12.25 -6.14 -8.53
C GLU A 49 -11.10 -5.94 -7.51
N GLN A 50 -11.00 -4.73 -6.98
CA GLN A 50 -9.96 -4.39 -5.99
C GLN A 50 -10.09 -5.24 -4.72
N SER A 51 -11.32 -5.42 -4.22
CA SER A 51 -11.60 -6.24 -3.04
C SER A 51 -11.27 -7.70 -3.27
N ALA A 52 -11.66 -8.25 -4.42
CA ALA A 52 -11.40 -9.63 -4.81
C ALA A 52 -9.88 -9.89 -4.89
N ARG A 53 -9.16 -9.02 -5.59
CA ARG A 53 -7.71 -9.08 -5.71
C ARG A 53 -7.02 -9.10 -4.34
N THR A 54 -7.41 -8.19 -3.45
CA THR A 54 -6.83 -8.09 -2.10
C THR A 54 -7.13 -9.32 -1.24
N MET A 55 -8.40 -9.71 -1.18
CA MET A 55 -8.82 -10.85 -0.37
C MET A 55 -8.28 -12.17 -0.90
N PHE A 56 -8.26 -12.39 -2.22
CA PHE A 56 -7.74 -13.64 -2.77
C PHE A 56 -6.23 -13.77 -2.54
N ALA A 57 -5.46 -12.68 -2.61
CA ALA A 57 -4.05 -12.68 -2.25
C ALA A 57 -3.84 -13.08 -0.77
N LEU A 58 -4.63 -12.52 0.15
CA LEU A 58 -4.56 -12.89 1.57
C LEU A 58 -4.97 -14.33 1.81
N LEU A 59 -6.05 -14.79 1.18
CA LEU A 59 -6.52 -16.18 1.33
C LEU A 59 -5.54 -17.20 0.75
N GLN A 60 -4.78 -16.86 -0.30
CA GLN A 60 -3.68 -17.69 -0.80
C GLN A 60 -2.55 -17.80 0.21
N VAL A 61 -2.10 -16.67 0.76
CA VAL A 61 -1.03 -16.66 1.77
C VAL A 61 -1.47 -17.43 3.04
N MET A 62 -2.74 -17.36 3.39
CA MET A 62 -3.31 -18.14 4.50
C MET A 62 -3.53 -19.63 4.17
N GLU A 63 -3.17 -20.07 2.97
CA GLU A 63 -3.37 -21.44 2.49
C GLU A 63 -4.83 -21.90 2.52
N ILE A 64 -5.78 -20.95 2.42
CA ILE A 64 -7.21 -21.25 2.30
C ILE A 64 -7.56 -21.50 0.83
N LEU A 65 -7.03 -20.67 -0.07
CA LEU A 65 -7.13 -20.84 -1.51
C LEU A 65 -5.77 -21.17 -2.11
N GLU A 66 -5.77 -21.99 -3.12
CA GLU A 66 -4.64 -22.15 -4.03
C GLU A 66 -5.02 -21.60 -5.39
N HIS A 67 -4.04 -21.06 -6.10
CA HIS A 67 -4.20 -20.42 -7.40
C HIS A 67 -3.28 -21.06 -8.42
N ASP A 68 -3.85 -21.48 -9.53
CA ASP A 68 -3.11 -22.01 -10.67
C ASP A 68 -3.73 -21.53 -12.00
N ALA A 69 -2.90 -20.99 -12.88
CA ALA A 69 -3.27 -20.54 -14.22
C ALA A 69 -4.55 -19.68 -14.28
N GLY A 70 -4.72 -18.75 -13.35
CA GLY A 70 -5.89 -17.85 -13.28
C GLY A 70 -7.13 -18.45 -12.59
N HIS A 71 -7.01 -19.63 -12.00
CA HIS A 71 -8.10 -20.32 -11.34
C HIS A 71 -7.79 -20.53 -9.86
N TYR A 72 -8.85 -20.51 -9.05
CA TYR A 72 -8.81 -20.72 -7.60
C TYR A 72 -9.53 -21.99 -7.21
N ARG A 73 -9.02 -22.66 -6.18
CA ARG A 73 -9.71 -23.77 -5.50
C ARG A 73 -9.40 -23.73 -3.99
N VAL A 74 -10.27 -24.32 -3.18
CA VAL A 74 -10.03 -24.50 -1.75
C VAL A 74 -8.93 -25.54 -1.56
N THR A 75 -7.96 -25.24 -0.69
CA THR A 75 -6.91 -26.21 -0.35
C THR A 75 -7.46 -27.41 0.41
N GLU A 76 -6.82 -28.56 0.30
CA GLU A 76 -7.19 -29.74 1.07
C GLU A 76 -7.11 -29.48 2.59
N LEU A 77 -6.12 -28.70 3.03
CA LEU A 77 -5.97 -28.29 4.42
C LEU A 77 -7.18 -27.50 4.90
N ALA A 78 -7.57 -26.46 4.18
CA ALA A 78 -8.72 -25.64 4.54
C ALA A 78 -10.03 -26.44 4.51
N ALA A 79 -10.26 -27.27 3.51
CA ALA A 79 -11.42 -28.14 3.44
C ALA A 79 -11.52 -29.09 4.65
N ASN A 80 -10.42 -29.70 5.05
CA ASN A 80 -10.39 -30.65 6.19
C ASN A 80 -10.51 -29.93 7.56
N CYS A 81 -9.98 -28.71 7.69
CA CYS A 81 -9.98 -27.98 8.96
C CYS A 81 -11.23 -27.11 9.17
N LEU A 82 -11.89 -26.68 8.09
CA LEU A 82 -12.90 -25.62 8.13
C LEU A 82 -14.20 -25.99 7.38
N GLY A 83 -14.25 -27.15 6.69
CA GLY A 83 -15.43 -27.59 5.96
C GLY A 83 -16.57 -28.07 6.88
N ASP A 84 -17.80 -27.98 6.38
CA ASP A 84 -18.98 -28.52 7.07
C ASP A 84 -19.01 -30.05 7.05
N GLY A 85 -19.60 -30.65 8.08
CA GLY A 85 -19.70 -32.08 8.19
C GLY A 85 -18.38 -32.81 8.50
N ILE A 86 -17.27 -32.10 8.66
CA ILE A 86 -15.99 -32.67 9.08
C ILE A 86 -15.94 -32.73 10.60
N PRO A 87 -15.79 -33.92 11.23
CA PRO A 87 -15.84 -34.06 12.70
C PRO A 87 -14.76 -33.23 13.44
N THR A 88 -13.62 -32.98 12.79
CA THR A 88 -12.49 -32.21 13.34
C THR A 88 -12.51 -30.74 12.94
N SER A 89 -13.57 -30.30 12.24
CA SER A 89 -13.66 -28.90 11.76
C SER A 89 -13.65 -27.91 12.93
N ARG A 90 -12.84 -26.86 12.78
CA ARG A 90 -12.78 -25.73 13.70
C ARG A 90 -13.75 -24.59 13.33
N LYS A 91 -14.47 -24.73 12.21
CA LYS A 91 -15.42 -23.71 11.71
C LYS A 91 -16.38 -23.21 12.79
N PRO A 92 -17.08 -24.08 13.58
CA PRO A 92 -18.02 -23.60 14.59
C PRO A 92 -17.35 -22.72 15.67
N TYR A 93 -16.13 -23.08 16.08
CA TYR A 93 -15.38 -22.29 17.07
C TYR A 93 -14.92 -20.94 16.51
N LEU A 94 -14.40 -20.91 15.30
CA LEU A 94 -13.91 -19.69 14.66
C LEU A 94 -15.05 -18.74 14.23
N ALA A 95 -16.24 -19.29 13.99
CA ALA A 95 -17.43 -18.48 13.66
C ALA A 95 -18.08 -17.82 14.88
N MET A 96 -17.65 -18.13 16.10
CA MET A 96 -18.16 -17.55 17.36
C MET A 96 -17.62 -16.14 17.64
N GLY A 97 -17.46 -15.27 16.65
CA GLY A 97 -16.98 -13.89 16.81
C GLY A 97 -18.12 -12.86 16.74
N SER A 98 -17.84 -11.60 17.15
CA SER A 98 -18.77 -10.49 16.92
C SER A 98 -19.03 -10.30 15.43
N GLY A 99 -20.30 -10.10 15.05
CA GLY A 99 -20.69 -9.92 13.65
C GLY A 99 -20.27 -8.59 13.06
N ASP A 100 -20.17 -7.56 13.89
CA ASP A 100 -20.05 -6.16 13.44
C ASP A 100 -18.82 -5.90 12.57
N ASP A 101 -17.64 -6.40 12.94
CA ASP A 101 -16.41 -6.26 12.14
C ASP A 101 -16.50 -6.97 10.79
N VAL A 102 -17.13 -8.14 10.77
CA VAL A 102 -17.33 -8.94 9.55
C VAL A 102 -18.32 -8.23 8.62
N ASP A 103 -19.39 -7.65 9.16
CA ASP A 103 -20.36 -6.90 8.38
C ASP A 103 -19.73 -5.65 7.77
N GLY A 104 -18.92 -4.93 8.54
CA GLY A 104 -18.13 -3.81 8.03
C GLY A 104 -17.18 -4.19 6.90
N LEU A 105 -16.44 -5.31 7.06
CA LEU A 105 -15.58 -5.79 5.97
C LEU A 105 -16.39 -6.21 4.73
N LEU A 106 -17.54 -6.85 4.89
CA LEU A 106 -18.39 -7.24 3.76
C LEU A 106 -18.91 -6.02 2.97
N GLN A 107 -19.22 -4.92 3.65
CA GLN A 107 -19.57 -3.65 2.99
C GLN A 107 -18.41 -3.15 2.12
N VAL A 108 -17.20 -3.10 2.68
CA VAL A 108 -15.99 -2.71 1.93
C VAL A 108 -15.76 -3.61 0.71
N LEU A 109 -15.87 -4.94 0.88
CA LEU A 109 -15.63 -5.90 -0.19
C LEU A 109 -16.61 -5.75 -1.37
N ARG A 110 -17.84 -5.36 -1.08
CA ARG A 110 -18.91 -5.14 -2.08
C ARG A 110 -18.88 -3.73 -2.66
N GLY A 111 -18.15 -2.80 -2.05
CA GLY A 111 -18.23 -1.37 -2.38
C GLY A 111 -19.54 -0.74 -1.94
N ASP A 112 -20.20 -1.30 -0.92
CA ASP A 112 -21.52 -0.89 -0.42
C ASP A 112 -21.34 -0.10 0.86
N PHE A 113 -20.90 1.16 0.70
CA PHE A 113 -20.58 2.04 1.82
C PHE A 113 -21.80 2.83 2.28
N ALA A 114 -21.81 3.21 3.57
CA ALA A 114 -22.77 4.18 4.07
C ALA A 114 -22.55 5.55 3.39
N ASP A 115 -23.65 6.30 3.19
CA ASP A 115 -23.60 7.61 2.51
C ASP A 115 -22.70 8.64 3.21
N ASP A 116 -22.43 8.44 4.49
CA ASP A 116 -21.56 9.28 5.34
C ASP A 116 -20.16 8.71 5.56
N ALA A 117 -19.81 7.60 4.93
CA ALA A 117 -18.47 7.02 5.02
C ALA A 117 -17.46 7.90 4.30
N LEU A 118 -16.39 8.31 5.02
CA LEU A 118 -15.33 9.13 4.48
C LEU A 118 -14.10 8.28 4.14
N PRO A 119 -13.54 8.39 2.92
CA PRO A 119 -12.26 7.78 2.60
C PRO A 119 -11.13 8.50 3.37
N LEU A 120 -10.03 7.79 3.63
CA LEU A 120 -8.87 8.40 4.29
C LEU A 120 -8.29 9.53 3.45
N TYR A 121 -8.11 9.31 2.16
CA TYR A 121 -7.59 10.26 1.18
C TYR A 121 -8.55 10.41 0.00
N GLY A 122 -8.46 11.55 -0.69
CA GLY A 122 -9.21 11.84 -1.91
C GLY A 122 -8.50 12.92 -2.72
N GLU A 123 -8.90 13.09 -3.98
CA GLU A 123 -8.46 14.22 -4.79
C GLU A 123 -8.97 15.54 -4.20
N GLU A 124 -8.24 16.62 -4.43
CA GLU A 124 -8.69 17.96 -4.03
C GLU A 124 -10.04 18.29 -4.69
N ASN A 125 -10.98 18.76 -3.90
CA ASN A 125 -12.35 19.06 -4.30
C ASN A 125 -13.21 17.86 -4.75
N ALA A 126 -12.78 16.62 -4.57
CA ALA A 126 -13.59 15.43 -4.85
C ALA A 126 -14.61 15.10 -3.73
N GLY A 127 -14.50 15.76 -2.59
CA GLY A 127 -15.35 15.58 -1.42
C GLY A 127 -14.56 15.64 -0.14
N GLU A 128 -15.27 15.51 0.98
CA GLU A 128 -14.66 15.47 2.31
C GLU A 128 -13.94 14.12 2.54
N THR A 129 -12.83 14.16 3.26
CA THR A 129 -12.03 12.99 3.63
C THR A 129 -11.77 12.98 5.14
N VAL A 130 -11.29 11.86 5.68
CA VAL A 130 -10.87 11.78 7.10
C VAL A 130 -9.76 12.79 7.39
N MET A 131 -8.89 13.08 6.42
CA MET A 131 -7.79 14.04 6.57
C MET A 131 -8.24 15.50 6.62
N ASP A 132 -9.50 15.80 6.38
CA ASP A 132 -10.07 17.15 6.54
C ASP A 132 -10.51 17.40 8.00
N HIS A 133 -10.53 16.36 8.86
CA HIS A 133 -10.79 16.45 10.29
C HIS A 133 -9.46 16.59 11.06
N VAL A 134 -9.07 17.82 11.41
CA VAL A 134 -7.74 18.20 11.89
C VAL A 134 -7.21 17.31 13.04
N ASP A 135 -8.02 17.01 14.04
CA ASP A 135 -7.58 16.22 15.21
C ASP A 135 -7.24 14.78 14.80
N VAL A 136 -8.11 14.14 13.99
CA VAL A 136 -7.90 12.77 13.50
C VAL A 136 -6.75 12.74 12.50
N ALA A 137 -6.72 13.70 11.58
CA ALA A 137 -5.65 13.83 10.59
C ALA A 137 -4.27 13.99 11.25
N ARG A 138 -4.21 14.74 12.35
CA ARG A 138 -2.97 14.91 13.12
C ARG A 138 -2.48 13.59 13.71
N GLU A 139 -3.36 12.83 14.36
CA GLU A 139 -3.00 11.50 14.91
C GLU A 139 -2.48 10.56 13.82
N ILE A 140 -3.16 10.52 12.67
CA ILE A 140 -2.76 9.70 11.52
C ILE A 140 -1.40 10.16 10.98
N ALA A 141 -1.22 11.46 10.71
CA ALA A 141 0.02 12.01 10.18
C ALA A 141 1.23 11.70 11.08
N PHE A 142 1.10 11.91 12.39
CA PHE A 142 2.18 11.59 13.34
C PHE A 142 2.41 10.09 13.50
N GLY A 143 1.36 9.27 13.41
CA GLY A 143 1.46 7.82 13.37
C GLY A 143 2.25 7.33 12.16
N LEU A 144 1.92 7.81 10.96
CA LEU A 144 2.63 7.48 9.71
C LEU A 144 4.06 8.02 9.72
N ALA A 145 4.29 9.24 10.22
CA ALA A 145 5.61 9.82 10.37
C ALA A 145 6.53 9.01 11.29
N SER A 146 5.99 8.34 12.31
CA SER A 146 6.78 7.43 13.16
C SER A 146 7.35 6.24 12.39
N ARG A 147 6.63 5.74 11.39
CA ARG A 147 7.14 4.71 10.46
C ARG A 147 8.20 5.29 9.54
N ALA A 148 7.97 6.50 9.00
CA ALA A 148 8.91 7.16 8.09
C ALA A 148 10.30 7.30 8.70
N ARG A 149 10.42 7.56 10.00
CA ARG A 149 11.70 7.59 10.72
C ARG A 149 12.50 6.28 10.61
N ASN A 150 11.83 5.14 10.52
CA ASN A 150 12.50 3.84 10.44
C ASN A 150 13.04 3.55 9.04
N PHE A 151 12.33 3.97 7.99
CA PHE A 151 12.70 3.65 6.62
C PHE A 151 13.38 4.80 5.85
N ALA A 152 13.34 6.03 6.36
CA ALA A 152 13.87 7.20 5.64
C ALA A 152 15.37 7.04 5.28
N ALA A 153 16.21 6.65 6.22
CA ALA A 153 17.65 6.46 5.95
C ALA A 153 17.94 5.29 5.00
N PRO A 154 17.35 4.08 5.13
CA PRO A 154 17.44 3.03 4.13
C PRO A 154 16.94 3.44 2.74
N LEU A 155 15.84 4.17 2.65
CA LEU A 155 15.33 4.69 1.38
C LEU A 155 16.30 5.68 0.75
N ALA A 156 16.78 6.65 1.53
CA ALA A 156 17.76 7.64 1.06
C ALA A 156 19.06 6.99 0.56
N ALA A 157 19.54 5.93 1.24
CA ALA A 157 20.68 5.15 0.80
C ALA A 157 20.41 4.43 -0.55
N ALA A 158 19.22 3.90 -0.75
CA ALA A 158 18.81 3.29 -2.02
C ALA A 158 18.77 4.34 -3.15
N VAL A 159 18.21 5.53 -2.90
CA VAL A 159 18.21 6.65 -3.85
C VAL A 159 19.65 7.08 -4.19
N ALA A 160 20.51 7.24 -3.18
CA ALA A 160 21.92 7.62 -3.38
C ALA A 160 22.72 6.59 -4.18
N GLN A 161 22.39 5.29 -4.05
CA GLN A 161 23.02 4.23 -4.84
C GLN A 161 22.70 4.35 -6.33
N VAL A 162 21.45 4.75 -6.68
CA VAL A 162 20.97 4.79 -8.07
C VAL A 162 21.21 6.15 -8.72
N ALA A 163 21.11 7.26 -7.97
CA ALA A 163 21.22 8.61 -8.48
C ALA A 163 22.17 9.50 -7.63
N PRO A 164 23.46 9.13 -7.48
CA PRO A 164 24.40 9.82 -6.57
C PRO A 164 24.70 11.27 -6.96
N GLY A 165 24.43 11.67 -8.20
CA GLY A 165 24.73 13.01 -8.73
C GLY A 165 23.55 13.96 -8.80
N ALA A 166 22.37 13.56 -8.36
CA ALA A 166 21.16 14.36 -8.44
C ALA A 166 21.25 15.62 -7.61
N LYS A 167 20.69 16.71 -8.12
CA LYS A 167 20.70 18.04 -7.49
C LYS A 167 19.35 18.46 -6.94
N THR A 168 18.27 17.92 -7.51
CA THR A 168 16.90 18.24 -7.10
C THR A 168 16.08 16.97 -6.90
N LEU A 169 15.23 16.98 -5.87
CA LEU A 169 14.33 15.88 -5.54
C LEU A 169 12.96 16.44 -5.17
N ALA A 170 11.90 15.78 -5.60
CA ALA A 170 10.53 16.04 -5.14
C ALA A 170 10.00 14.79 -4.39
N ASP A 171 9.56 14.99 -3.16
CA ASP A 171 8.91 14.00 -2.31
C ASP A 171 7.40 14.16 -2.43
N ILE A 172 6.74 13.24 -3.13
CA ILE A 172 5.35 13.34 -3.53
C ILE A 172 4.44 12.63 -2.52
N GLY A 173 3.52 13.38 -1.92
CA GLY A 173 2.75 12.91 -0.77
C GLY A 173 3.67 12.77 0.44
N ALA A 174 4.44 13.80 0.74
CA ALA A 174 5.54 13.76 1.71
C ALA A 174 5.09 13.30 3.11
N GLY A 175 3.95 13.74 3.62
CA GLY A 175 3.38 13.38 4.92
C GLY A 175 4.26 13.68 6.12
N SER A 176 5.58 13.78 5.92
CA SER A 176 6.57 14.10 6.96
C SER A 176 7.89 14.59 6.35
N PRO A 177 8.75 15.30 7.10
CA PRO A 177 10.03 15.80 6.59
C PRO A 177 11.15 14.75 6.55
N TYR A 178 10.92 13.53 7.05
CA TYR A 178 12.03 12.60 7.36
C TYR A 178 12.71 12.01 6.14
N VAL A 179 11.97 11.69 5.07
CA VAL A 179 12.54 11.20 3.81
C VAL A 179 13.38 12.29 3.17
N ALA A 180 12.87 13.52 3.08
CA ALA A 180 13.59 14.67 2.56
C ALA A 180 14.92 14.92 3.30
N HIS A 181 14.88 14.95 4.65
CA HIS A 181 16.09 15.12 5.47
C HIS A 181 17.09 13.99 5.29
N ALA A 182 16.63 12.74 5.25
CA ALA A 182 17.52 11.61 5.03
C ALA A 182 18.18 11.67 3.64
N CYS A 183 17.45 12.10 2.62
CA CYS A 183 18.00 12.30 1.26
C CYS A 183 19.06 13.41 1.23
N LEU A 184 18.83 14.54 1.91
CA LEU A 184 19.85 15.60 2.02
C LEU A 184 21.14 15.10 2.70
N GLN A 185 21.02 14.22 3.69
CA GLN A 185 22.19 13.62 4.35
C GLN A 185 22.91 12.60 3.48
N ALA A 186 22.18 11.78 2.73
CA ALA A 186 22.74 10.70 1.91
C ALA A 186 23.29 11.17 0.54
N LEU A 187 22.77 12.28 0.02
CA LEU A 187 23.10 12.85 -1.29
C LEU A 187 23.68 14.28 -1.13
N PRO A 188 25.00 14.41 -0.87
CA PRO A 188 25.62 15.73 -0.64
C PRO A 188 25.58 16.66 -1.86
N GLN A 189 25.17 16.17 -3.03
CA GLN A 189 25.00 16.96 -4.25
C GLN A 189 23.61 17.61 -4.34
N LEU A 190 22.64 17.16 -3.53
CA LEU A 190 21.31 17.78 -3.50
C LEU A 190 21.40 19.24 -3.07
N GLN A 191 20.82 20.10 -3.87
CA GLN A 191 20.69 21.53 -3.63
C GLN A 191 19.33 21.88 -3.03
N THR A 192 18.29 21.15 -3.47
CA THR A 192 16.91 21.39 -3.07
C THR A 192 16.13 20.08 -3.01
N VAL A 193 15.32 19.93 -1.98
CA VAL A 193 14.28 18.89 -1.86
C VAL A 193 12.94 19.58 -1.70
N CYS A 194 12.03 19.37 -2.64
CA CYS A 194 10.67 19.90 -2.59
C CYS A 194 9.72 18.85 -1.98
N LEU A 195 9.12 19.20 -0.85
CA LEU A 195 8.05 18.40 -0.26
C LEU A 195 6.73 18.82 -0.90
N VAL A 196 6.01 17.85 -1.46
CA VAL A 196 4.71 18.09 -2.12
C VAL A 196 3.64 17.40 -1.31
N ASP A 197 2.68 18.17 -0.81
CA ASP A 197 1.52 17.63 -0.09
C ASP A 197 0.36 18.63 -0.14
N ARG A 198 -0.86 18.18 0.15
CA ARG A 198 -2.01 19.06 0.31
C ARG A 198 -1.83 19.96 1.53
N ALA A 199 -2.48 21.11 1.56
CA ALA A 199 -2.36 22.09 2.65
C ALA A 199 -2.63 21.46 4.04
N ASN A 200 -3.63 20.56 4.14
CA ASN A 200 -3.96 19.86 5.37
C ASN A 200 -2.88 18.83 5.81
N GLY A 201 -2.10 18.26 4.89
CA GLY A 201 -0.93 17.43 5.20
C GLY A 201 0.30 18.28 5.52
N MET A 202 0.55 19.32 4.71
CA MET A 202 1.70 20.20 4.84
C MET A 202 1.78 20.91 6.20
N GLN A 203 0.64 21.30 6.80
CA GLN A 203 0.62 21.86 8.16
C GLN A 203 1.29 20.93 9.20
N PHE A 204 1.12 19.61 9.09
CA PHE A 204 1.75 18.66 10.02
C PHE A 204 3.23 18.45 9.71
N VAL A 205 3.64 18.56 8.43
CA VAL A 205 5.06 18.57 8.05
C VAL A 205 5.76 19.76 8.74
N HIS A 206 5.19 20.97 8.69
CA HIS A 206 5.74 22.15 9.38
C HIS A 206 5.75 21.96 10.91
N GLU A 207 4.68 21.42 11.49
CA GLU A 207 4.64 21.10 12.92
C GLU A 207 5.77 20.15 13.34
N MET A 208 6.04 19.10 12.55
CA MET A 208 7.12 18.15 12.81
C MET A 208 8.51 18.79 12.68
N ILE A 209 8.70 19.69 11.70
CA ILE A 209 9.94 20.46 11.53
C ILE A 209 10.19 21.31 12.77
N ASP A 210 9.21 22.06 13.22
CA ASP A 210 9.30 22.95 14.38
C ASP A 210 9.60 22.15 15.66
N GLN A 211 8.86 21.06 15.90
CA GLN A 211 9.07 20.20 17.08
C GLN A 211 10.46 19.57 17.13
N GLN A 212 11.04 19.23 15.99
CA GLN A 212 12.34 18.59 15.89
C GLN A 212 13.48 19.60 15.62
N GLN A 213 13.16 20.88 15.44
CA GLN A 213 14.12 21.94 15.06
C GLN A 213 14.98 21.54 13.85
N LEU A 214 14.32 20.97 12.81
CA LEU A 214 15.01 20.52 11.62
C LEU A 214 15.46 21.71 10.75
N ASP A 215 16.64 21.57 10.12
CA ASP A 215 17.13 22.56 9.16
C ASP A 215 16.28 22.53 7.88
N THR A 216 15.82 23.71 7.46
CA THR A 216 14.97 23.88 6.26
C THR A 216 15.72 24.59 5.11
N GLY A 217 16.99 24.86 5.26
CA GLY A 217 17.74 25.67 4.29
C GLY A 217 17.78 25.12 2.85
N GLN A 218 17.54 23.84 2.67
CA GLN A 218 17.47 23.17 1.36
C GLN A 218 16.10 22.54 1.09
N LEU A 219 15.08 22.85 1.90
CA LEU A 219 13.71 22.38 1.72
C LEU A 219 12.87 23.44 1.03
N ASP A 220 12.17 23.05 -0.01
CA ASP A 220 11.06 23.79 -0.60
C ASP A 220 9.74 23.09 -0.24
N PHE A 221 8.66 23.86 -0.17
CA PHE A 221 7.34 23.37 0.19
C PHE A 221 6.36 23.73 -0.93
N HIS A 222 5.72 22.71 -1.48
CA HIS A 222 4.70 22.86 -2.52
C HIS A 222 3.37 22.36 -1.99
N GLU A 223 2.52 23.28 -1.54
CA GLU A 223 1.14 22.96 -1.19
C GLU A 223 0.32 22.74 -2.46
N GLY A 224 -0.09 21.50 -2.70
CA GLY A 224 -0.85 21.17 -3.90
C GLY A 224 -1.20 19.68 -3.98
N ASP A 225 -2.11 19.40 -4.92
CA ASP A 225 -2.51 18.04 -5.23
C ASP A 225 -1.59 17.48 -6.32
N PHE A 226 -1.06 16.28 -6.12
CA PHE A 226 -0.22 15.60 -7.12
C PHE A 226 -1.00 15.15 -8.36
N PHE A 227 -2.33 15.28 -8.36
CA PHE A 227 -3.15 15.19 -9.57
C PHE A 227 -3.15 16.47 -10.40
N ALA A 228 -2.58 17.55 -9.87
CA ALA A 228 -2.42 18.84 -10.53
C ALA A 228 -0.97 19.04 -11.01
N ALA A 229 -0.51 20.30 -11.11
CA ALA A 229 0.85 20.62 -11.52
C ALA A 229 1.87 20.28 -10.42
N LEU A 230 2.97 19.64 -10.82
CA LEU A 230 4.06 19.26 -9.94
C LEU A 230 5.30 20.15 -10.18
N PRO A 231 6.16 20.35 -9.19
CA PRO A 231 7.46 21.01 -9.39
C PRO A 231 8.38 20.16 -10.25
N ALA A 232 9.24 20.80 -11.04
CA ALA A 232 10.26 20.11 -11.82
C ALA A 232 11.38 19.59 -10.89
N ALA A 233 11.80 18.35 -11.07
CA ALA A 233 12.89 17.73 -10.33
C ALA A 233 13.60 16.65 -11.17
N GLU A 234 14.83 16.30 -10.77
CA GLU A 234 15.59 15.20 -11.34
C GLU A 234 15.15 13.84 -10.75
N ILE A 235 14.71 13.83 -9.50
CA ILE A 235 14.19 12.64 -8.81
C ILE A 235 12.82 12.92 -8.23
N TYR A 236 11.90 11.98 -8.44
CA TYR A 236 10.61 11.94 -7.77
C TYR A 236 10.56 10.73 -6.86
N VAL A 237 10.23 10.94 -5.59
CA VAL A 237 10.02 9.86 -4.61
C VAL A 237 8.53 9.80 -4.29
N LEU A 238 7.93 8.63 -4.45
CA LEU A 238 6.61 8.28 -3.94
C LEU A 238 6.81 7.20 -2.88
N SER A 239 6.69 7.59 -1.61
CA SER A 239 6.94 6.67 -0.50
C SER A 239 5.66 6.41 0.29
N ASN A 240 5.15 5.20 0.22
CA ASN A 240 3.86 4.83 0.82
C ASN A 240 2.71 5.75 0.37
N THR A 241 2.67 6.05 -0.92
CA THR A 241 1.70 6.95 -1.55
C THR A 241 0.89 6.25 -2.63
N ALA A 242 1.56 5.45 -3.49
CA ALA A 242 0.92 4.82 -4.64
C ALA A 242 -0.13 3.78 -4.24
N HIS A 243 0.03 3.14 -3.10
CA HIS A 243 -0.86 2.10 -2.60
C HIS A 243 -2.25 2.61 -2.15
N ASP A 244 -2.43 3.92 -1.98
CA ASP A 244 -3.74 4.50 -1.61
C ASP A 244 -4.66 4.68 -2.81
N TRP A 245 -4.17 4.50 -4.02
CA TRP A 245 -4.84 4.84 -5.27
C TRP A 245 -5.06 3.62 -6.16
N LYS A 246 -6.19 3.61 -6.89
CA LYS A 246 -6.43 2.61 -7.95
C LYS A 246 -5.44 2.78 -9.11
N PRO A 247 -5.29 1.78 -9.98
CA PRO A 247 -4.36 1.83 -11.11
C PRO A 247 -4.53 3.05 -12.03
N GLU A 248 -5.78 3.53 -12.18
CA GLU A 248 -6.11 4.67 -13.03
C GLU A 248 -5.58 5.98 -12.43
N GLU A 249 -5.83 6.23 -11.13
CA GLU A 249 -5.33 7.39 -10.41
C GLU A 249 -3.80 7.34 -10.31
N TYR A 250 -3.24 6.17 -10.01
CA TYR A 250 -1.79 6.00 -9.98
C TYR A 250 -1.13 6.30 -11.34
N THR A 251 -1.76 5.88 -12.45
CA THR A 251 -1.31 6.24 -13.81
C THR A 251 -1.34 7.76 -14.00
N ARG A 252 -2.39 8.47 -13.52
CA ARG A 252 -2.48 9.94 -13.61
C ARG A 252 -1.36 10.64 -12.82
N ILE A 253 -1.00 10.14 -11.64
CA ILE A 253 0.14 10.66 -10.87
C ILE A 253 1.43 10.50 -11.70
N ALA A 254 1.66 9.32 -12.27
CA ALA A 254 2.82 9.05 -13.12
C ALA A 254 2.85 9.96 -14.37
N ASP A 255 1.71 10.19 -15.02
CA ASP A 255 1.59 11.11 -16.16
C ASP A 255 1.93 12.55 -15.78
N ASN A 256 1.54 12.99 -14.57
CA ASN A 256 1.87 14.34 -14.09
C ASN A 256 3.37 14.48 -13.81
N ILE A 257 4.00 13.49 -13.22
CA ILE A 257 5.45 13.44 -13.04
C ILE A 257 6.15 13.51 -14.41
N ARG A 258 5.73 12.70 -15.37
CA ARG A 258 6.31 12.67 -16.72
C ARG A 258 6.31 14.04 -17.41
N LYS A 259 5.28 14.86 -17.20
CA LYS A 259 5.16 16.18 -17.85
C LYS A 259 6.25 17.17 -17.44
N VAL A 260 6.80 17.02 -16.24
CA VAL A 260 7.69 18.00 -15.60
C VAL A 260 9.07 17.44 -15.24
N MET A 261 9.24 16.12 -15.33
CA MET A 261 10.49 15.43 -15.00
C MET A 261 11.59 15.74 -16.05
N ASP A 262 12.83 15.88 -15.56
CA ASP A 262 14.00 15.92 -16.46
C ASP A 262 14.04 14.65 -17.34
N PRO A 263 14.41 14.74 -18.62
CA PRO A 263 14.50 13.58 -19.51
C PRO A 263 15.42 12.46 -19.01
N ASN A 264 16.41 12.77 -18.19
CA ASN A 264 17.30 11.82 -17.53
C ASN A 264 16.91 11.56 -16.06
N GLY A 265 15.76 12.04 -15.64
CA GLY A 265 15.28 11.93 -14.26
C GLY A 265 14.86 10.51 -13.89
N LEU A 266 14.64 10.31 -12.60
CA LEU A 266 14.24 9.03 -12.01
C LEU A 266 12.98 9.18 -11.17
N VAL A 267 12.15 8.15 -11.20
CA VAL A 267 11.05 7.95 -10.24
C VAL A 267 11.43 6.80 -9.32
N CYS A 268 11.40 7.03 -8.03
CA CYS A 268 11.54 6.03 -6.98
C CYS A 268 10.17 5.75 -6.37
N ILE A 269 9.67 4.56 -6.56
CA ILE A 269 8.47 4.06 -5.88
C ILE A 269 8.92 3.23 -4.69
N HIS A 270 8.58 3.67 -3.49
CA HIS A 270 8.93 2.99 -2.25
C HIS A 270 7.68 2.49 -1.55
N GLU A 271 7.40 1.19 -1.71
CA GLU A 271 6.11 0.62 -1.35
C GLU A 271 6.23 -0.74 -0.66
N PRO A 272 5.27 -1.10 0.19
CA PRO A 272 5.05 -2.50 0.60
C PRO A 272 4.56 -3.31 -0.60
N LEU A 273 5.26 -4.41 -0.92
CA LEU A 273 4.95 -5.21 -2.09
C LEU A 273 4.22 -6.51 -1.72
N LEU A 274 3.15 -6.82 -2.43
CA LEU A 274 2.57 -8.17 -2.39
C LEU A 274 3.56 -9.17 -2.96
N LEU A 275 3.72 -10.29 -2.26
CA LEU A 275 4.48 -11.44 -2.74
C LEU A 275 3.50 -12.50 -3.26
N THR A 276 3.76 -13.01 -4.45
CA THR A 276 2.95 -14.05 -5.11
C THR A 276 3.53 -15.45 -4.94
N SER A 277 4.73 -15.55 -4.38
CA SER A 277 5.40 -16.82 -4.06
C SER A 277 6.39 -16.63 -2.91
N TRP A 278 6.67 -17.71 -2.20
CA TRP A 278 7.63 -17.75 -1.10
C TRP A 278 8.30 -19.12 -1.04
N ASN A 279 9.58 -19.13 -0.66
CA ASN A 279 10.41 -20.35 -0.60
C ASN A 279 10.95 -20.64 0.81
N SER A 280 10.50 -19.86 1.80
CA SER A 280 10.89 -20.03 3.20
C SER A 280 9.81 -19.50 4.13
N ASP A 281 9.83 -19.96 5.39
CA ASP A 281 8.90 -19.47 6.44
C ASP A 281 9.03 -17.94 6.65
N ALA A 282 10.23 -17.38 6.49
CA ALA A 282 10.44 -15.95 6.61
C ALA A 282 9.79 -15.17 5.47
N GLU A 283 9.87 -15.67 4.24
CA GLU A 283 9.19 -15.09 3.09
C GLU A 283 7.67 -15.26 3.20
N TRP A 284 7.18 -16.42 3.64
CA TRP A 284 5.77 -16.65 3.92
C TRP A 284 5.23 -15.65 4.96
N MET A 285 5.94 -15.48 6.08
CA MET A 285 5.54 -14.51 7.10
C MET A 285 5.49 -13.08 6.55
N ARG A 286 6.43 -12.72 5.68
CA ARG A 286 6.43 -11.42 4.99
C ARG A 286 5.24 -11.30 4.04
N ALA A 287 4.95 -12.35 3.27
CA ALA A 287 3.79 -12.39 2.37
C ALA A 287 2.48 -12.20 3.13
N LEU A 288 2.30 -12.93 4.25
CA LEU A 288 1.14 -12.79 5.11
C LEU A 288 1.02 -11.35 5.66
N TRP A 289 2.13 -10.79 6.13
CA TRP A 289 2.13 -9.44 6.66
C TRP A 289 1.72 -8.40 5.61
N MET A 290 2.27 -8.49 4.40
CA MET A 290 1.94 -7.56 3.31
C MET A 290 0.49 -7.74 2.83
N ALA A 291 -0.01 -8.96 2.76
CA ALA A 291 -1.41 -9.23 2.41
C ALA A 291 -2.40 -8.71 3.46
N CYS A 292 -2.08 -8.85 4.75
CA CYS A 292 -2.87 -8.23 5.83
C CYS A 292 -2.82 -6.70 5.74
N TYR A 293 -1.67 -6.12 5.45
CA TYR A 293 -1.54 -4.67 5.28
C TYR A 293 -2.36 -4.17 4.08
N ALA A 294 -2.38 -4.91 2.97
CA ALA A 294 -3.25 -4.60 1.83
C ALA A 294 -4.74 -4.56 2.22
N LEU A 295 -5.18 -5.49 3.09
CA LEU A 295 -6.56 -5.47 3.62
C LEU A 295 -6.81 -4.25 4.53
N THR A 296 -5.84 -3.84 5.34
CA THR A 296 -5.93 -2.60 6.12
C THR A 296 -6.13 -1.39 5.20
N LEU A 297 -5.31 -1.28 4.15
CA LEU A 297 -5.43 -0.18 3.17
C LEU A 297 -6.81 -0.18 2.49
N LEU A 298 -7.27 -1.34 2.03
CA LEU A 298 -8.58 -1.49 1.41
C LEU A 298 -9.70 -0.95 2.31
N ARG A 299 -9.64 -1.25 3.62
CA ARG A 299 -10.62 -0.77 4.60
C ARG A 299 -10.53 0.74 4.83
N LEU A 300 -9.34 1.27 5.03
CA LEU A 300 -9.11 2.70 5.30
C LEU A 300 -9.47 3.61 4.12
N THR A 301 -9.26 3.14 2.90
CA THR A 301 -9.50 3.91 1.67
C THR A 301 -10.85 3.62 1.03
N LEU A 302 -11.76 2.94 1.73
CA LEU A 302 -13.07 2.53 1.20
C LEU A 302 -12.95 1.79 -0.15
N GLY A 303 -12.09 0.78 -0.20
CA GLY A 303 -11.93 -0.08 -1.35
C GLY A 303 -11.06 0.48 -2.49
N GLN A 304 -10.35 1.59 -2.29
CA GLN A 304 -9.47 2.17 -3.31
C GLN A 304 -8.04 1.61 -3.23
N GLY A 305 -7.43 1.66 -2.05
CA GLY A 305 -6.04 1.29 -1.83
C GLY A 305 -5.80 -0.21 -1.70
N THR A 306 -4.58 -0.61 -2.03
CA THR A 306 -4.04 -1.97 -1.83
C THR A 306 -2.53 -1.99 -2.04
N CYS A 307 -1.84 -3.02 -1.57
CA CYS A 307 -0.46 -3.26 -2.02
C CYS A 307 -0.44 -3.81 -3.45
N TYR A 308 0.55 -3.41 -4.22
CA TYR A 308 0.81 -3.91 -5.57
C TYR A 308 2.00 -4.88 -5.57
N THR A 309 2.03 -5.78 -6.53
CA THR A 309 3.23 -6.58 -6.85
C THR A 309 4.22 -5.75 -7.65
N VAL A 310 5.46 -6.22 -7.79
CA VAL A 310 6.46 -5.59 -8.67
C VAL A 310 5.96 -5.48 -10.10
N ASP A 311 5.36 -6.55 -10.63
CA ASP A 311 4.87 -6.60 -12.02
C ASP A 311 3.71 -5.63 -12.26
N GLU A 312 2.83 -5.43 -11.27
CA GLU A 312 1.75 -4.44 -11.35
C GLU A 312 2.28 -3.01 -11.34
N HIS A 313 3.29 -2.69 -10.50
CA HIS A 313 3.96 -1.40 -10.58
C HIS A 313 4.58 -1.17 -11.97
N HIS A 314 5.27 -2.18 -12.52
CA HIS A 314 5.82 -2.11 -13.87
C HIS A 314 4.74 -1.87 -14.91
N ALA A 315 3.63 -2.61 -14.86
CA ALA A 315 2.53 -2.49 -15.83
C ALA A 315 1.82 -1.13 -15.75
N ILE A 316 1.62 -0.58 -14.55
CA ILE A 316 0.98 0.72 -14.36
C ILE A 316 1.89 1.83 -14.88
N LEU A 317 3.15 1.85 -14.48
CA LEU A 317 4.11 2.89 -14.86
C LEU A 317 4.48 2.85 -16.35
N ALA A 318 4.47 1.66 -16.96
CA ALA A 318 4.69 1.51 -18.39
C ALA A 318 3.61 2.23 -19.24
N LYS A 319 2.37 2.37 -18.75
CA LYS A 319 1.30 3.14 -19.43
C LYS A 319 1.69 4.62 -19.57
N SER A 320 2.45 5.15 -18.62
CA SER A 320 2.98 6.52 -18.65
C SER A 320 4.38 6.62 -19.30
N GLY A 321 4.87 5.55 -19.92
CA GLY A 321 6.15 5.53 -20.63
C GLY A 321 7.37 5.40 -19.73
N PHE A 322 7.22 4.86 -18.53
CA PHE A 322 8.33 4.54 -17.63
C PHE A 322 8.77 3.08 -17.80
N GLN A 323 10.04 2.83 -17.55
CA GLN A 323 10.62 1.48 -17.53
C GLN A 323 11.51 1.31 -16.29
N PRO A 324 11.60 0.11 -15.71
CA PRO A 324 12.49 -0.16 -14.59
C PRO A 324 13.95 0.04 -15.00
N THR A 325 14.76 0.64 -14.13
CA THR A 325 16.16 0.97 -14.42
C THR A 325 17.15 0.36 -13.44
N ALA A 326 16.70 -0.18 -12.33
CA ALA A 326 17.55 -0.83 -11.34
C ALA A 326 16.84 -2.06 -10.74
N THR A 327 17.64 -2.98 -10.19
CA THR A 327 17.10 -4.09 -9.40
C THR A 327 16.37 -3.52 -8.16
N PRO A 328 15.20 -4.06 -7.79
CA PRO A 328 14.49 -3.66 -6.58
C PRO A 328 15.39 -3.73 -5.34
N LEU A 329 15.40 -2.67 -4.54
CA LEU A 329 16.21 -2.56 -3.33
C LEU A 329 15.32 -2.66 -2.09
N PRO A 330 15.33 -3.79 -1.36
CA PRO A 330 14.61 -3.90 -0.10
C PRO A 330 15.11 -2.87 0.91
N THR A 331 14.16 -2.26 1.63
CA THR A 331 14.42 -1.36 2.74
C THR A 331 13.93 -1.97 4.05
N THR A 332 13.48 -1.17 5.00
CA THR A 332 12.86 -1.65 6.24
C THR A 332 11.32 -1.66 6.13
N ASP A 333 10.65 -2.17 7.15
CA ASP A 333 9.18 -2.25 7.26
C ASP A 333 8.47 -2.99 6.12
N GLY A 334 9.18 -3.95 5.49
CA GLY A 334 8.62 -4.72 4.37
C GLY A 334 8.55 -3.97 3.04
N CYS A 335 8.95 -2.70 3.01
CA CYS A 335 8.97 -1.91 1.79
C CYS A 335 10.18 -2.20 0.91
N THR A 336 10.03 -1.87 -0.37
CA THR A 336 11.08 -2.01 -1.39
C THR A 336 11.09 -0.76 -2.26
N ALA A 337 12.28 -0.26 -2.58
CA ALA A 337 12.45 0.84 -3.53
C ALA A 337 12.58 0.28 -4.95
N LEU A 338 11.72 0.74 -5.86
CA LEU A 338 11.69 0.43 -7.28
C LEU A 338 12.05 1.70 -8.05
N PHE A 339 12.93 1.59 -9.04
CA PHE A 339 13.42 2.75 -9.78
C PHE A 339 13.05 2.69 -11.26
N TYR A 340 12.60 3.82 -11.80
CA TYR A 340 12.11 3.94 -13.17
C TYR A 340 12.69 5.18 -13.85
N CYS A 341 12.95 5.08 -15.15
CA CYS A 341 13.27 6.20 -16.03
C CYS A 341 12.29 6.24 -17.19
N LEU A 342 12.29 7.34 -17.94
CA LEU A 342 11.51 7.42 -19.18
C LEU A 342 12.07 6.47 -20.25
N GLN A 343 11.19 5.85 -21.00
CA GLN A 343 11.58 5.13 -22.22
C GLN A 343 12.04 6.16 -23.27
N ASN A 344 13.22 5.93 -23.84
CA ASN A 344 13.78 6.75 -24.92
C ASN A 344 13.06 6.50 -26.24
#